data_22e1214bb321853c4873218749fcaf62
#
_entry.id   22e1214bb321853c4873218749fcaf62
#
_cell.length_a   1.000
_cell.length_b   1.000
_cell.length_c   1.000
_cell.angle_alpha   90.00
_cell.angle_beta   90.00
_cell.angle_gamma   90.00
#
_symmetry.space_group_name_H-M   'P 1'
#
loop_
_entity.id
_entity.type
_entity.pdbx_description
1 polymer ?
#
loop_
_entity_poly.entity_id
_entity_poly.type
_entity_poly.pdbx_seq_one_letter_code
_entity_poly.pdbx_strand_id
1 'polypeptide(L)'
;GMSLSTEGAFSIKQNNLFSNRSESRNKGNAFRIELDQKAISIGKMQLGFGLGYWQNSSDYQSLSRDKSVNFNESWDVTNLEEESGESMSSLRTELEIGDGLKTRVVLSRLVHGDRKKDRSEFDLNYHGKLINSAQVRWNKVQSETAFQQLDGQVRLLNGSLKPFITVAHEIREKSYRFDDILVGLDFARNNRSFSLGVGQREDKLASFSDPNKMETTKKGKILQVDYKSRQKSGWRQKWLYRQRIQENGEGEKQNNFNSMRAALNYRDRKSPFQLDLVLNSQTSMRETRAIVYDFIGMGLGHYRHDTQLNEYISDPNGAYVAHTVFTGDRKHGSQLDGLMRFSIDFSKWKFNRLKNWKYRFLNRMDYHGPAFSLGNYQLNNDVQQSRLNTRNEFIYRKRGSQDRHRIWNQFTMNFNGLDARGWETRDRIEYGIESQIGLQQKNHIIFDGNYHKTRVESENDRITSRYINGFYSELGMKGRSTNQFQWEIKAIYYTDIIELGSSESKTVDANGIKTHWTQFIGKDGRIEGNMEYYLANGFESMPPEALKGIANNQTIRANIMASMFLGKSLSVNATLFYIDDERYDGFIKLQGEVRAHF
;
A
#
# COMPACT_ATOMS: atom_id res chain seq x y z
N GLY A 1 37.58 -2.31 21.83
CA GLY A 1 37.54 -1.35 22.91
C GLY A 1 36.14 -1.21 23.46
N MET A 2 36.05 -0.65 24.65
CA MET A 2 34.79 -0.34 25.33
C MET A 2 34.25 1.02 24.85
N SER A 3 32.95 1.14 24.66
CA SER A 3 32.26 2.39 24.31
C SER A 3 31.13 2.66 25.28
N LEU A 4 30.99 3.92 25.69
CA LEU A 4 29.89 4.41 26.51
C LEU A 4 29.10 5.42 25.69
N SER A 5 27.82 5.21 25.60
CA SER A 5 26.87 6.14 24.97
C SER A 5 25.86 6.61 26.00
N THR A 6 25.58 7.90 26.03
CA THR A 6 24.56 8.51 26.89
C THR A 6 23.69 9.46 26.08
N GLU A 7 22.41 9.45 26.33
CA GLU A 7 21.42 10.30 25.65
C GLU A 7 20.41 10.81 26.67
N GLY A 8 20.09 12.09 26.60
CA GLY A 8 19.03 12.70 27.40
C GLY A 8 18.10 13.49 26.51
N ALA A 9 16.80 13.42 26.77
CA ALA A 9 15.78 14.14 26.03
C ALA A 9 14.73 14.74 26.96
N PHE A 10 14.18 15.88 26.55
CA PHE A 10 13.07 16.53 27.23
C PHE A 10 11.94 16.76 26.24
N SER A 11 10.72 16.59 26.71
CA SER A 11 9.52 16.92 25.94
C SER A 11 8.63 17.86 26.74
N ILE A 12 7.98 18.79 26.02
CA ILE A 12 6.93 19.64 26.59
C ILE A 12 5.73 19.50 25.66
N LYS A 13 4.64 18.93 26.18
CA LYS A 13 3.36 18.87 25.48
C LYS A 13 2.46 19.96 25.99
N GLN A 14 1.93 20.75 25.08
CA GLN A 14 0.91 21.74 25.38
C GLN A 14 -0.35 21.42 24.58
N ASN A 15 -1.40 21.02 25.25
CA ASN A 15 -2.65 20.60 24.62
C ASN A 15 -3.43 21.81 24.03
N ASN A 16 -3.17 23.01 24.50
CA ASN A 16 -3.76 24.24 23.96
C ASN A 16 -2.69 25.33 23.83
N LEU A 17 -2.28 25.60 22.59
CA LEU A 17 -1.26 26.60 22.24
C LEU A 17 -1.66 28.05 22.64
N PHE A 18 -2.94 28.33 22.84
CA PHE A 18 -3.48 29.64 23.19
C PHE A 18 -3.76 29.80 24.70
N SER A 19 -3.52 28.77 25.50
CA SER A 19 -3.70 28.83 26.95
C SER A 19 -2.39 29.16 27.65
N ASN A 20 -2.44 30.22 28.49
CA ASN A 20 -1.34 30.59 29.37
C ASN A 20 -1.37 29.86 30.73
N ARG A 21 -2.30 28.94 30.97
CA ARG A 21 -2.39 28.16 32.20
C ARG A 21 -1.31 27.09 32.24
N SER A 22 -0.51 27.09 33.30
CA SER A 22 0.59 26.12 33.52
C SER A 22 0.11 24.68 33.67
N GLU A 23 -1.14 24.48 34.07
CA GLU A 23 -1.77 23.16 34.26
C GLU A 23 -1.97 22.34 32.95
N SER A 24 -1.83 22.99 31.79
CA SER A 24 -1.95 22.35 30.49
C SER A 24 -0.61 21.90 29.90
N ARG A 25 0.50 22.02 30.64
CA ARG A 25 1.85 21.71 30.16
C ARG A 25 2.38 20.44 30.82
N ASN A 26 2.40 19.36 30.12
CA ASN A 26 3.05 18.12 30.55
C ASN A 26 4.54 18.17 30.16
N LYS A 27 5.41 18.06 31.14
CA LYS A 27 6.87 18.06 30.94
C LYS A 27 7.39 16.65 31.19
N GLY A 28 7.97 16.05 30.17
CA GLY A 28 8.56 14.73 30.24
C GLY A 28 10.07 14.74 30.04
N ASN A 29 10.72 13.75 30.57
CA ASN A 29 12.15 13.51 30.37
C ASN A 29 12.40 12.04 30.03
N ALA A 30 13.46 11.82 29.26
CA ALA A 30 13.96 10.50 28.95
C ALA A 30 15.48 10.49 29.12
N PHE A 31 15.99 9.34 29.52
CA PHE A 31 17.42 9.10 29.70
C PHE A 31 17.80 7.71 29.20
N ARG A 32 18.92 7.59 28.50
CA ARG A 32 19.49 6.34 28.03
C ARG A 32 20.98 6.29 28.27
N ILE A 33 21.49 5.15 28.72
CA ILE A 33 22.90 4.86 28.86
C ILE A 33 23.19 3.45 28.33
N GLU A 34 24.20 3.33 27.50
CA GLU A 34 24.63 2.06 26.93
C GLU A 34 26.15 1.93 27.07
N LEU A 35 26.59 0.81 27.61
CA LEU A 35 27.98 0.43 27.70
C LEU A 35 28.19 -0.82 26.86
N ASP A 36 29.02 -0.73 25.84
CA ASP A 36 29.32 -1.84 24.93
C ASP A 36 30.82 -2.14 24.96
N GLN A 37 31.16 -3.39 25.23
CA GLN A 37 32.49 -3.95 25.02
C GLN A 37 32.50 -4.71 23.70
N LYS A 38 33.22 -4.20 22.71
CA LYS A 38 33.46 -4.93 21.47
C LYS A 38 34.18 -6.24 21.75
N ALA A 39 33.96 -7.23 20.87
CA ALA A 39 34.47 -8.59 21.06
C ALA A 39 35.94 -8.64 21.46
N ILE A 40 36.19 -9.30 22.58
CA ILE A 40 37.55 -9.65 23.08
C ILE A 40 37.90 -10.99 22.44
N SER A 41 39.00 -11.02 21.69
CA SER A 41 39.48 -12.24 21.03
C SER A 41 40.29 -13.10 22.00
N ILE A 42 39.85 -14.35 22.20
CA ILE A 42 40.53 -15.37 23.00
C ILE A 42 40.76 -16.59 22.10
N GLY A 43 41.86 -16.62 21.40
CA GLY A 43 42.13 -17.63 20.38
C GLY A 43 41.15 -17.55 19.22
N LYS A 44 40.33 -18.60 19.00
CA LYS A 44 39.27 -18.62 17.99
C LYS A 44 37.91 -18.11 18.49
N MET A 45 37.84 -17.70 19.75
CA MET A 45 36.63 -17.19 20.37
C MET A 45 36.66 -15.67 20.41
N GLN A 46 35.50 -15.05 20.18
CA GLN A 46 35.27 -13.63 20.35
C GLN A 46 34.11 -13.46 21.33
N LEU A 47 34.34 -12.77 22.44
CA LEU A 47 33.33 -12.51 23.46
C LEU A 47 33.05 -11.02 23.57
N GLY A 48 31.81 -10.63 23.35
CA GLY A 48 31.30 -9.29 23.54
C GLY A 48 30.28 -9.22 24.66
N PHE A 49 30.14 -8.07 25.32
CA PHE A 49 29.07 -7.83 26.27
C PHE A 49 28.59 -6.38 26.20
N GLY A 50 27.35 -6.16 26.58
CA GLY A 50 26.73 -4.84 26.63
C GLY A 50 25.80 -4.71 27.82
N LEU A 51 25.77 -3.52 28.41
CA LEU A 51 24.83 -3.14 29.45
C LEU A 51 24.02 -1.95 28.92
N GLY A 52 22.72 -1.99 29.07
CA GLY A 52 21.83 -0.91 28.65
C GLY A 52 20.82 -0.56 29.75
N TYR A 53 20.57 0.71 29.90
CA TYR A 53 19.51 1.23 30.73
C TYR A 53 18.84 2.40 30.02
N TRP A 54 17.52 2.43 30.02
CA TRP A 54 16.77 3.62 29.62
C TRP A 54 15.55 3.81 30.52
N GLN A 55 15.13 5.06 30.64
CA GLN A 55 13.98 5.45 31.41
C GLN A 55 13.24 6.60 30.71
N ASN A 56 11.92 6.50 30.65
CA ASN A 56 11.00 7.55 30.20
C ASN A 56 10.05 7.90 31.33
N SER A 57 9.88 9.19 31.63
CA SER A 57 8.84 9.63 32.56
C SER A 57 7.45 9.45 31.93
N SER A 58 6.39 9.43 32.74
CA SER A 58 4.98 9.32 32.29
C SER A 58 4.59 10.35 31.24
N ASP A 59 5.10 11.56 31.38
CA ASP A 59 4.76 12.69 30.52
C ASP A 59 5.70 12.85 29.31
N TYR A 60 6.70 11.96 29.17
CA TYR A 60 7.61 12.04 28.03
C TYR A 60 6.95 11.59 26.74
N GLN A 61 7.02 12.44 25.72
CA GLN A 61 6.55 12.12 24.37
C GLN A 61 7.68 12.29 23.37
N SER A 62 8.07 11.18 22.74
CA SER A 62 9.07 11.19 21.68
C SER A 62 8.46 11.73 20.37
N LEU A 63 9.22 12.55 19.64
CA LEU A 63 8.84 13.04 18.31
C LEU A 63 8.95 11.94 17.25
N SER A 64 9.74 10.91 17.51
CA SER A 64 9.92 9.76 16.63
C SER A 64 9.71 8.48 17.43
N ARG A 65 9.56 7.35 16.72
CA ARG A 65 9.44 6.06 17.39
C ARG A 65 10.76 5.70 18.09
N ASP A 66 10.75 5.63 19.40
CA ASP A 66 11.88 5.26 20.26
C ASP A 66 11.99 3.76 20.52
N LYS A 67 10.89 3.01 20.35
CA LYS A 67 10.79 1.57 20.54
C LYS A 67 10.80 0.80 19.21
N SER A 68 11.30 -0.43 19.21
CA SER A 68 11.26 -1.31 18.05
C SER A 68 9.81 -1.57 17.59
N VAL A 69 9.61 -1.87 16.29
CA VAL A 69 8.26 -2.14 15.71
C VAL A 69 7.51 -3.22 16.48
N ASN A 70 8.24 -4.26 16.93
CA ASN A 70 7.67 -5.42 17.60
C ASN A 70 7.87 -5.37 19.12
N PHE A 71 8.10 -4.18 19.68
CA PHE A 71 8.38 -4.05 21.13
C PHE A 71 7.23 -4.65 21.96
N ASN A 72 6.00 -4.22 21.71
CA ASN A 72 4.84 -4.68 22.46
C ASN A 72 4.62 -6.20 22.36
N GLU A 73 4.75 -6.74 21.14
CA GLU A 73 4.66 -8.19 20.91
C GLU A 73 5.76 -8.96 21.62
N SER A 74 7.00 -8.51 21.50
CA SER A 74 8.17 -9.16 22.08
C SER A 74 8.22 -9.11 23.61
N TRP A 75 7.54 -8.16 24.23
CA TRP A 75 7.41 -8.00 25.67
C TRP A 75 6.04 -8.49 26.21
N ASP A 76 5.18 -9.04 25.32
CA ASP A 76 3.83 -9.43 25.68
C ASP A 76 3.05 -8.31 26.39
N VAL A 77 3.17 -7.11 25.82
CA VAL A 77 2.52 -5.92 26.35
C VAL A 77 1.27 -5.62 25.56
N THR A 78 0.12 -5.95 26.11
CA THR A 78 -1.20 -5.58 25.61
C THR A 78 -1.80 -4.54 26.56
N ASN A 79 -2.25 -3.39 26.06
CA ASN A 79 -2.92 -2.34 26.83
C ASN A 79 -2.09 -1.76 27.99
N LEU A 80 -0.97 -1.09 27.66
CA LEU A 80 -0.30 -0.23 28.62
C LEU A 80 -1.13 1.03 28.84
N GLU A 81 -1.39 1.34 30.10
CA GLU A 81 -1.89 2.68 30.47
C GLU A 81 -0.80 3.70 30.08
N GLU A 82 -1.12 4.64 29.19
CA GLU A 82 -0.16 5.61 28.63
C GLU A 82 0.42 6.57 29.69
N GLU A 83 -0.13 6.59 30.91
CA GLU A 83 0.18 7.57 31.95
C GLU A 83 1.25 7.13 32.95
N SER A 84 1.86 5.97 32.77
CA SER A 84 2.90 5.48 33.69
C SER A 84 4.30 5.54 33.08
N GLY A 85 5.29 5.96 33.89
CA GLY A 85 6.68 5.98 33.48
C GLY A 85 7.22 4.57 33.22
N GLU A 86 8.20 4.47 32.33
CA GLU A 86 8.81 3.20 31.92
C GLU A 86 10.32 3.22 32.12
N SER A 87 10.89 2.08 32.50
CA SER A 87 12.33 1.89 32.47
C SER A 87 12.69 0.47 32.04
N MET A 88 13.83 0.31 31.37
CA MET A 88 14.35 -0.99 30.98
C MET A 88 15.83 -1.08 31.29
N SER A 89 16.24 -2.17 31.94
CA SER A 89 17.63 -2.57 32.06
C SER A 89 17.89 -3.81 31.21
N SER A 90 19.06 -3.91 30.61
CA SER A 90 19.46 -5.06 29.79
C SER A 90 20.93 -5.41 29.93
N LEU A 91 21.22 -6.72 29.94
CA LEU A 91 22.54 -7.32 29.81
C LEU A 91 22.57 -8.15 28.54
N ARG A 92 23.53 -7.88 27.66
CA ARG A 92 23.78 -8.60 26.43
C ARG A 92 25.13 -9.28 26.45
N THR A 93 25.18 -10.54 26.05
CA THR A 93 26.39 -11.31 25.81
C THR A 93 26.38 -11.88 24.42
N GLU A 94 27.48 -11.75 23.69
CA GLU A 94 27.66 -12.28 22.34
C GLU A 94 28.94 -13.16 22.33
N LEU A 95 28.81 -14.37 21.80
CA LEU A 95 29.90 -15.32 21.63
C LEU A 95 29.97 -15.73 20.16
N GLU A 96 31.16 -15.51 19.57
CA GLU A 96 31.48 -16.04 18.25
C GLU A 96 32.63 -17.03 18.35
N ILE A 97 32.51 -18.22 17.73
CA ILE A 97 33.55 -19.25 17.68
C ILE A 97 33.89 -19.57 16.23
N GLY A 98 35.04 -19.09 15.77
CA GLY A 98 35.44 -19.16 14.38
C GLY A 98 34.40 -18.51 13.47
N ASP A 99 34.30 -19.02 12.25
CA ASP A 99 33.30 -18.49 11.27
C ASP A 99 31.93 -19.23 11.32
N GLY A 100 31.80 -20.20 12.24
CA GLY A 100 30.68 -21.15 12.22
C GLY A 100 29.63 -20.94 13.28
N LEU A 101 29.94 -20.46 14.46
CA LEU A 101 28.99 -20.33 15.57
C LEU A 101 28.91 -18.90 16.06
N LYS A 102 27.69 -18.35 16.08
CA LYS A 102 27.39 -17.09 16.75
C LYS A 102 26.21 -17.29 17.69
N THR A 103 26.37 -16.91 18.93
CA THR A 103 25.33 -16.93 19.94
C THR A 103 25.18 -15.57 20.59
N ARG A 104 23.95 -15.21 20.91
CA ARG A 104 23.62 -14.00 21.64
C ARG A 104 22.61 -14.33 22.74
N VAL A 105 22.88 -13.84 23.92
CA VAL A 105 21.96 -13.92 25.07
C VAL A 105 21.66 -12.50 25.52
N VAL A 106 20.38 -12.18 25.73
CA VAL A 106 19.96 -10.91 26.29
C VAL A 106 19.04 -11.17 27.46
N LEU A 107 19.40 -10.63 28.61
CA LEU A 107 18.55 -10.60 29.80
C LEU A 107 18.09 -9.16 30.01
N SER A 108 16.79 -8.95 30.15
CA SER A 108 16.24 -7.60 30.28
C SER A 108 15.12 -7.58 31.31
N ARG A 109 14.97 -6.45 31.97
CA ARG A 109 13.85 -6.14 32.85
C ARG A 109 13.19 -4.87 32.42
N LEU A 110 11.90 -4.94 32.15
CA LEU A 110 11.02 -3.81 31.87
C LEU A 110 10.17 -3.53 33.11
N VAL A 111 10.15 -2.28 33.52
CA VAL A 111 9.27 -1.76 34.58
C VAL A 111 8.37 -0.72 33.96
N HIS A 112 7.07 -0.88 34.12
CA HIS A 112 6.05 0.06 33.64
C HIS A 112 5.02 0.29 34.74
N GLY A 113 5.11 1.43 35.40
CA GLY A 113 4.41 1.67 36.65
C GLY A 113 4.80 0.63 37.70
N ASP A 114 3.80 -0.06 38.26
CA ASP A 114 4.00 -1.13 39.26
C ASP A 114 4.27 -2.52 38.64
N ARG A 115 4.16 -2.64 37.32
CA ARG A 115 4.31 -3.92 36.60
C ARG A 115 5.77 -4.15 36.24
N LYS A 116 6.27 -5.34 36.53
CA LYS A 116 7.63 -5.78 36.18
C LYS A 116 7.56 -6.99 35.25
N LYS A 117 8.36 -6.97 34.19
CA LYS A 117 8.52 -8.08 33.25
C LYS A 117 10.00 -8.39 33.08
N ASP A 118 10.36 -9.63 33.27
CA ASP A 118 11.70 -10.14 33.00
C ASP A 118 11.72 -10.89 31.68
N ARG A 119 12.68 -10.58 30.83
CA ARG A 119 12.79 -11.17 29.50
C ARG A 119 14.16 -11.80 29.32
N SER A 120 14.15 -13.02 28.80
CA SER A 120 15.36 -13.75 28.41
C SER A 120 15.27 -14.09 26.92
N GLU A 121 16.27 -13.69 26.15
CA GLU A 121 16.39 -14.00 24.73
C GLU A 121 17.65 -14.83 24.49
N PHE A 122 17.54 -15.78 23.59
CA PHE A 122 18.66 -16.58 23.09
C PHE A 122 18.57 -16.68 21.57
N ASP A 123 19.61 -16.23 20.89
CA ASP A 123 19.78 -16.37 19.45
C ASP A 123 21.00 -17.24 19.16
N LEU A 124 20.84 -18.26 18.34
CA LEU A 124 21.92 -19.12 17.85
C LEU A 124 21.92 -19.13 16.32
N ASN A 125 23.07 -18.86 15.74
CA ASN A 125 23.35 -19.02 14.32
C ASN A 125 24.58 -19.91 14.15
N TYR A 126 24.40 -21.02 13.44
CA TYR A 126 25.48 -21.97 13.17
C TYR A 126 25.60 -22.26 11.69
N HIS A 127 26.85 -22.35 11.20
CA HIS A 127 27.19 -22.80 9.85
C HIS A 127 28.33 -23.80 9.93
N GLY A 128 28.18 -24.98 9.31
CA GLY A 128 29.18 -26.03 9.36
C GLY A 128 29.08 -27.02 8.20
N LYS A 129 29.90 -28.07 8.25
CA LYS A 129 29.99 -29.04 7.15
C LYS A 129 28.80 -30.01 7.11
N LEU A 130 28.37 -30.53 8.24
CA LEU A 130 27.25 -31.48 8.34
C LEU A 130 25.90 -30.76 8.47
N ILE A 131 25.84 -29.78 9.34
CA ILE A 131 24.72 -28.87 9.48
C ILE A 131 25.07 -27.63 8.67
N ASN A 132 24.43 -27.48 7.48
CA ASN A 132 24.69 -26.37 6.59
C ASN A 132 24.38 -25.03 7.26
N SER A 133 23.22 -24.94 7.94
CA SER A 133 22.84 -23.81 8.77
C SER A 133 21.86 -24.25 9.85
N ALA A 134 22.01 -23.70 11.04
CA ALA A 134 21.01 -23.76 12.09
C ALA A 134 20.79 -22.36 12.63
N GLN A 135 19.52 -21.98 12.76
CA GLN A 135 19.09 -20.73 13.38
C GLN A 135 18.06 -21.09 14.42
N VAL A 136 18.28 -20.65 15.65
CA VAL A 136 17.34 -20.85 16.76
C VAL A 136 17.20 -19.53 17.48
N ARG A 137 15.97 -19.09 17.64
CA ARG A 137 15.62 -17.93 18.46
C ARG A 137 14.65 -18.39 19.53
N TRP A 138 14.95 -18.08 20.75
CA TRP A 138 14.08 -18.31 21.87
C TRP A 138 13.90 -17.01 22.65
N ASN A 139 12.66 -16.75 23.04
CA ASN A 139 12.27 -15.61 23.85
C ASN A 139 11.35 -16.07 24.97
N LYS A 140 11.60 -15.65 26.19
CA LYS A 140 10.73 -15.88 27.35
C LYS A 140 10.54 -14.57 28.09
N VAL A 141 9.27 -14.21 28.30
CA VAL A 141 8.88 -13.09 29.15
C VAL A 141 8.13 -13.66 30.36
N GLN A 142 8.58 -13.29 31.53
CA GLN A 142 7.99 -13.69 32.81
C GLN A 142 7.41 -12.46 33.51
N SER A 143 6.13 -12.57 33.84
CA SER A 143 5.39 -11.61 34.67
C SER A 143 4.46 -12.41 35.59
N GLU A 144 3.21 -11.99 35.80
CA GLU A 144 2.17 -12.78 36.46
C GLU A 144 1.85 -14.07 35.69
N THR A 145 2.00 -14.03 34.36
CA THR A 145 1.90 -15.18 33.44
C THR A 145 3.15 -15.22 32.58
N ALA A 146 3.57 -16.42 32.15
CA ALA A 146 4.69 -16.57 31.25
C ALA A 146 4.26 -16.56 29.78
N PHE A 147 5.04 -15.83 28.96
CA PHE A 147 5.00 -15.90 27.51
C PHE A 147 6.32 -16.46 26.99
N GLN A 148 6.25 -17.46 26.11
CA GLN A 148 7.44 -18.08 25.50
C GLN A 148 7.23 -18.22 24.00
N GLN A 149 8.30 -17.98 23.26
CA GLN A 149 8.36 -18.15 21.82
C GLN A 149 9.67 -18.83 21.42
N LEU A 150 9.57 -19.84 20.56
CA LEU A 150 10.71 -20.53 19.97
C LEU A 150 10.52 -20.61 18.45
N ASP A 151 11.49 -20.08 17.70
CA ASP A 151 11.62 -20.23 16.27
C ASP A 151 12.94 -20.94 15.96
N GLY A 152 12.85 -22.05 15.24
CA GLY A 152 14.03 -22.84 14.89
C GLY A 152 14.01 -23.26 13.42
N GLN A 153 15.16 -23.21 12.77
CA GLN A 153 15.35 -23.75 11.44
C GLN A 153 16.71 -24.42 11.34
N VAL A 154 16.73 -25.67 10.89
CA VAL A 154 17.95 -26.43 10.64
C VAL A 154 17.95 -26.90 9.20
N ARG A 155 19.05 -26.68 8.49
CA ARG A 155 19.33 -27.24 7.17
C ARG A 155 20.54 -28.15 7.27
N LEU A 156 20.39 -29.37 6.78
CA LEU A 156 21.44 -30.37 6.76
C LEU A 156 22.16 -30.37 5.41
N LEU A 157 23.37 -30.88 5.38
CA LEU A 157 24.19 -31.14 4.19
C LEU A 157 24.58 -29.87 3.40
N ASN A 158 25.79 -29.87 2.87
CA ASN A 158 26.34 -28.78 2.03
C ASN A 158 26.27 -29.07 0.53
N GLY A 159 25.36 -29.95 0.09
CA GLY A 159 25.15 -30.30 -1.32
C GLY A 159 24.11 -29.45 -2.03
N SER A 160 23.76 -29.88 -3.24
CA SER A 160 22.62 -29.31 -3.98
C SER A 160 21.28 -29.63 -3.33
N LEU A 161 21.20 -30.72 -2.57
CA LEU A 161 20.01 -31.16 -1.83
C LEU A 161 20.26 -30.94 -0.34
N LYS A 162 19.36 -30.23 0.32
CA LYS A 162 19.45 -29.84 1.72
C LYS A 162 18.13 -30.15 2.43
N PRO A 163 18.03 -31.24 3.17
CA PRO A 163 16.89 -31.47 4.03
C PRO A 163 16.82 -30.35 5.09
N PHE A 164 15.61 -29.93 5.42
CA PHE A 164 15.40 -28.93 6.47
C PHE A 164 14.26 -29.30 7.40
N ILE A 165 14.33 -28.77 8.60
CA ILE A 165 13.25 -28.73 9.57
C ILE A 165 13.10 -27.31 10.08
N THR A 166 11.84 -26.86 10.18
CA THR A 166 11.47 -25.59 10.81
C THR A 166 10.49 -25.88 11.93
N VAL A 167 10.70 -25.29 13.09
CA VAL A 167 9.84 -25.41 14.25
C VAL A 167 9.48 -24.03 14.74
N ALA A 168 8.19 -23.77 14.96
CA ALA A 168 7.74 -22.58 15.66
C ALA A 168 6.82 -23.02 16.81
N HIS A 169 7.09 -22.51 17.98
CA HIS A 169 6.33 -22.80 19.19
C HIS A 169 6.09 -21.49 19.94
N GLU A 170 4.86 -21.28 20.36
CA GLU A 170 4.48 -20.14 21.18
C GLU A 170 3.48 -20.57 22.24
N ILE A 171 3.69 -20.12 23.45
CA ILE A 171 2.78 -20.36 24.57
C ILE A 171 2.62 -19.09 25.39
N ARG A 172 1.37 -18.74 25.67
CA ARG A 172 0.99 -17.80 26.71
C ARG A 172 0.21 -18.57 27.78
N GLU A 173 0.77 -18.67 28.95
CA GLU A 173 0.13 -19.39 30.07
C GLU A 173 -1.32 -18.93 30.28
N LYS A 174 -2.20 -19.88 30.56
CA LYS A 174 -3.64 -19.65 30.80
C LYS A 174 -4.40 -18.99 29.66
N SER A 175 -3.85 -18.97 28.45
CA SER A 175 -4.47 -18.35 27.27
C SER A 175 -4.41 -19.27 26.06
N TYR A 176 -3.26 -19.41 25.44
CA TYR A 176 -3.12 -20.20 24.21
C TYR A 176 -1.73 -20.82 24.08
N ARG A 177 -1.65 -21.83 23.19
CA ARG A 177 -0.42 -22.44 22.71
C ARG A 177 -0.57 -22.82 21.25
N PHE A 178 0.48 -22.63 20.45
CA PHE A 178 0.58 -23.32 19.17
C PHE A 178 1.92 -23.99 18.97
N ASP A 179 1.90 -25.07 18.20
CA ASP A 179 3.07 -25.83 17.76
C ASP A 179 2.99 -25.96 16.23
N ASP A 180 4.02 -25.50 15.50
CA ASP A 180 4.13 -25.57 14.04
C ASP A 180 5.44 -26.28 13.67
N ILE A 181 5.37 -27.39 12.94
CA ILE A 181 6.51 -28.17 12.49
C ILE A 181 6.42 -28.34 10.98
N LEU A 182 7.46 -27.95 10.27
CA LEU A 182 7.58 -28.14 8.83
C LEU A 182 8.90 -28.87 8.51
N VAL A 183 8.82 -29.97 7.78
CA VAL A 183 9.96 -30.72 7.28
C VAL A 183 9.97 -30.68 5.77
N GLY A 184 11.15 -30.64 5.17
CA GLY A 184 11.21 -30.55 3.72
C GLY A 184 12.61 -30.69 3.13
N LEU A 185 12.67 -30.41 1.84
CA LEU A 185 13.86 -30.52 1.01
C LEU A 185 14.06 -29.23 0.22
N ASP A 186 15.24 -28.64 0.36
CA ASP A 186 15.72 -27.56 -0.50
C ASP A 186 16.65 -28.15 -1.56
N PHE A 187 16.40 -27.85 -2.83
CA PHE A 187 17.29 -28.16 -3.94
C PHE A 187 17.76 -26.86 -4.58
N ALA A 188 19.07 -26.68 -4.68
CA ALA A 188 19.68 -25.50 -5.29
C ALA A 188 20.80 -25.89 -6.26
N ARG A 189 20.68 -25.46 -7.53
CA ARG A 189 21.71 -25.68 -8.56
C ARG A 189 21.64 -24.58 -9.62
N ASN A 190 22.78 -24.02 -10.01
CA ASN A 190 22.91 -23.11 -11.15
C ASN A 190 21.87 -21.97 -11.19
N ASN A 191 21.75 -21.17 -10.15
CA ASN A 191 20.77 -20.08 -10.06
C ASN A 191 19.29 -20.51 -10.07
N ARG A 192 19.00 -21.76 -9.78
CA ARG A 192 17.66 -22.29 -9.54
C ARG A 192 17.58 -22.85 -8.14
N SER A 193 16.51 -22.58 -7.43
CA SER A 193 16.20 -23.22 -6.16
C SER A 193 14.76 -23.70 -6.17
N PHE A 194 14.54 -24.84 -5.58
CA PHE A 194 13.24 -25.45 -5.36
C PHE A 194 13.19 -25.90 -3.91
N SER A 195 12.11 -25.62 -3.21
CA SER A 195 11.86 -26.05 -1.86
C SER A 195 10.48 -26.69 -1.78
N LEU A 196 10.41 -27.85 -1.15
CA LEU A 196 9.16 -28.56 -0.84
C LEU A 196 9.15 -28.84 0.65
N GLY A 197 8.08 -28.42 1.33
CA GLY A 197 7.86 -28.65 2.75
C GLY A 197 6.46 -29.20 3.02
N VAL A 198 6.38 -30.15 3.95
CA VAL A 198 5.15 -30.66 4.53
C VAL A 198 5.21 -30.52 6.03
N GLY A 199 4.10 -30.14 6.65
CA GLY A 199 4.09 -29.86 8.08
C GLY A 199 2.73 -29.97 8.72
N GLN A 200 2.75 -29.75 10.02
CA GLN A 200 1.54 -29.76 10.85
C GLN A 200 1.63 -28.61 11.85
N ARG A 201 0.49 -27.98 12.07
CA ARG A 201 0.29 -27.01 13.14
C ARG A 201 -0.86 -27.42 14.05
N GLU A 202 -0.66 -27.29 15.34
CA GLU A 202 -1.66 -27.53 16.37
C GLU A 202 -1.85 -26.26 17.19
N ASP A 203 -3.11 -25.78 17.25
CA ASP A 203 -3.50 -24.62 18.07
C ASP A 203 -4.33 -25.11 19.26
N LYS A 204 -3.98 -24.69 20.48
CA LYS A 204 -4.64 -25.03 21.75
C LYS A 204 -5.06 -23.77 22.48
N LEU A 205 -6.19 -23.83 23.15
CA LEU A 205 -6.66 -22.77 24.05
C LEU A 205 -6.75 -23.33 25.48
N ALA A 206 -6.63 -22.44 26.46
CA ALA A 206 -6.89 -22.80 27.85
C ALA A 206 -8.35 -23.25 28.02
N SER A 207 -8.56 -24.32 28.75
CA SER A 207 -9.92 -24.80 29.06
C SER A 207 -10.65 -23.77 29.91
N PHE A 208 -11.94 -23.60 29.65
CA PHE A 208 -12.77 -22.69 30.43
C PHE A 208 -12.93 -23.16 31.88
N SER A 209 -12.95 -24.48 32.11
CA SER A 209 -13.09 -25.09 33.44
C SER A 209 -11.78 -25.10 34.26
N ASP A 210 -10.63 -25.21 33.59
CA ASP A 210 -9.28 -25.18 34.19
C ASP A 210 -8.28 -24.48 33.28
N PRO A 211 -7.96 -23.21 33.55
CA PRO A 211 -7.03 -22.43 32.70
C PRO A 211 -5.61 -23.01 32.60
N ASN A 212 -5.23 -23.95 33.46
CA ASN A 212 -3.92 -24.61 33.37
C ASN A 212 -3.93 -25.77 32.37
N LYS A 213 -5.13 -26.25 31.96
CA LYS A 213 -5.28 -27.31 30.99
C LYS A 213 -5.46 -26.71 29.58
N MET A 214 -4.60 -27.11 28.65
CA MET A 214 -4.69 -26.71 27.24
C MET A 214 -5.44 -27.74 26.42
N GLU A 215 -6.51 -27.36 25.74
CA GLU A 215 -7.33 -28.22 24.88
C GLU A 215 -7.06 -27.87 23.41
N THR A 216 -6.87 -28.89 22.57
CA THR A 216 -6.66 -28.71 21.12
C THR A 216 -7.95 -28.22 20.48
N THR A 217 -7.89 -27.03 19.91
CA THR A 217 -9.03 -26.42 19.23
C THR A 217 -8.95 -26.59 17.72
N LYS A 218 -7.72 -26.60 17.17
CA LYS A 218 -7.51 -26.70 15.72
C LYS A 218 -6.23 -27.47 15.41
N LYS A 219 -6.31 -28.29 14.34
CA LYS A 219 -5.15 -28.94 13.71
C LYS A 219 -5.04 -28.50 12.28
N GLY A 220 -3.84 -28.22 11.80
CA GLY A 220 -3.58 -27.80 10.43
C GLY A 220 -2.51 -28.65 9.75
N LYS A 221 -2.80 -29.16 8.55
CA LYS A 221 -1.80 -29.78 7.67
C LYS A 221 -1.29 -28.71 6.69
N ILE A 222 0.01 -28.63 6.52
CA ILE A 222 0.68 -27.59 5.72
C ILE A 222 1.42 -28.25 4.55
N LEU A 223 1.24 -27.70 3.35
CA LEU A 223 2.06 -27.96 2.16
C LEU A 223 2.64 -26.63 1.71
N GLN A 224 3.94 -26.58 1.49
CA GLN A 224 4.63 -25.40 0.98
C GLN A 224 5.54 -25.77 -0.19
N VAL A 225 5.46 -25.01 -1.28
CA VAL A 225 6.33 -25.12 -2.45
C VAL A 225 6.91 -23.74 -2.76
N ASP A 226 8.22 -23.62 -2.86
CA ASP A 226 8.93 -22.39 -3.26
C ASP A 226 9.83 -22.75 -4.45
N TYR A 227 9.74 -21.96 -5.53
CA TYR A 227 10.63 -22.08 -6.68
C TYR A 227 11.18 -20.71 -7.05
N LYS A 228 12.48 -20.62 -7.20
CA LYS A 228 13.17 -19.41 -7.66
C LYS A 228 14.13 -19.76 -8.80
N SER A 229 14.16 -18.93 -9.83
CA SER A 229 15.09 -19.06 -10.94
C SER A 229 15.54 -17.70 -11.43
N ARG A 230 16.85 -17.59 -11.70
CA ARG A 230 17.46 -16.41 -12.34
C ARG A 230 18.37 -16.86 -13.47
N GLN A 231 17.91 -16.74 -14.71
CA GLN A 231 18.65 -17.16 -15.87
C GLN A 231 19.50 -16.01 -16.47
N LYS A 232 20.64 -16.36 -17.07
CA LYS A 232 21.48 -15.39 -17.78
C LYS A 232 20.78 -14.75 -18.98
N SER A 233 19.78 -15.44 -19.56
CA SER A 233 18.90 -14.95 -20.64
C SER A 233 17.92 -13.85 -20.24
N GLY A 234 18.00 -13.32 -19.00
CA GLY A 234 17.15 -12.23 -18.52
C GLY A 234 15.89 -12.64 -17.79
N TRP A 235 15.56 -13.94 -17.76
CA TRP A 235 14.41 -14.46 -17.03
C TRP A 235 14.67 -14.56 -15.53
N ARG A 236 13.70 -14.09 -14.76
CA ARG A 236 13.60 -14.27 -13.31
C ARG A 236 12.22 -14.76 -12.96
N GLN A 237 12.16 -15.82 -12.17
CA GLN A 237 10.91 -16.45 -11.77
C GLN A 237 10.94 -16.67 -10.25
N LYS A 238 9.80 -16.46 -9.61
CA LYS A 238 9.57 -16.79 -8.21
C LYS A 238 8.13 -17.28 -8.07
N TRP A 239 7.98 -18.50 -7.57
CA TRP A 239 6.70 -19.13 -7.30
C TRP A 239 6.70 -19.55 -5.84
N LEU A 240 5.66 -19.20 -5.12
CA LEU A 240 5.40 -19.63 -3.77
C LEU A 240 3.97 -20.14 -3.73
N TYR A 241 3.79 -21.33 -3.22
CA TYR A 241 2.50 -21.91 -2.94
C TYR A 241 2.49 -22.43 -1.51
N ARG A 242 1.49 -22.07 -0.73
CA ARG A 242 1.24 -22.59 0.60
C ARG A 242 -0.22 -22.95 0.75
N GLN A 243 -0.47 -24.18 1.19
CA GLN A 243 -1.81 -24.67 1.54
C GLN A 243 -1.82 -25.04 3.01
N ARG A 244 -2.88 -24.68 3.70
CA ARG A 244 -3.17 -25.10 5.06
C ARG A 244 -4.59 -25.63 5.12
N ILE A 245 -4.75 -26.93 5.37
CA ILE A 245 -6.04 -27.58 5.64
C ILE A 245 -6.21 -27.57 7.14
N GLN A 246 -7.26 -26.95 7.64
CA GLN A 246 -7.56 -26.82 9.06
C GLN A 246 -8.74 -27.72 9.42
N GLU A 247 -8.54 -28.51 10.46
CA GLU A 247 -9.52 -29.40 11.08
C GLU A 247 -9.84 -28.84 12.49
N ASN A 248 -11.07 -29.04 12.99
CA ASN A 248 -11.41 -28.76 14.39
C ASN A 248 -10.79 -29.79 15.33
N GLY A 249 -11.00 -29.67 16.65
CA GLY A 249 -10.50 -30.61 17.65
C GLY A 249 -11.03 -32.03 17.45
N GLU A 250 -12.17 -32.21 16.79
CA GLU A 250 -12.84 -33.48 16.49
C GLU A 250 -12.42 -34.09 15.14
N GLY A 251 -11.58 -33.39 14.35
CA GLY A 251 -11.06 -33.87 13.08
C GLY A 251 -11.91 -33.54 11.85
N GLU A 252 -12.97 -32.76 12.01
CA GLU A 252 -13.77 -32.29 10.87
C GLU A 252 -13.08 -31.12 10.14
N LYS A 253 -13.07 -31.17 8.81
CA LYS A 253 -12.53 -30.07 8.00
C LYS A 253 -13.37 -28.81 8.19
N GLN A 254 -12.73 -27.75 8.70
CA GLN A 254 -13.37 -26.45 8.84
C GLN A 254 -13.01 -25.51 7.69
N ASN A 255 -11.72 -25.41 7.36
CA ASN A 255 -11.23 -24.42 6.41
C ASN A 255 -10.07 -24.96 5.56
N ASN A 256 -10.00 -24.50 4.32
CA ASN A 256 -8.87 -24.73 3.43
C ASN A 256 -8.31 -23.37 2.99
N PHE A 257 -7.15 -23.00 3.53
CA PHE A 257 -6.47 -21.76 3.20
C PHE A 257 -5.38 -22.02 2.18
N ASN A 258 -5.48 -21.35 1.04
CA ASN A 258 -4.49 -21.38 -0.01
C ASN A 258 -3.87 -20.01 -0.15
N SER A 259 -2.57 -19.96 -0.36
CA SER A 259 -1.84 -18.75 -0.71
C SER A 259 -0.85 -19.07 -1.83
N MET A 260 -0.93 -18.35 -2.93
CA MET A 260 -0.04 -18.47 -4.06
C MET A 260 0.52 -17.10 -4.44
N ARG A 261 1.81 -17.04 -4.68
CA ARG A 261 2.46 -15.88 -5.27
C ARG A 261 3.31 -16.32 -6.44
N ALA A 262 3.03 -15.76 -7.61
CA ALA A 262 3.81 -15.98 -8.82
C ALA A 262 4.39 -14.66 -9.32
N ALA A 263 5.68 -14.60 -9.56
CA ALA A 263 6.34 -13.46 -10.19
C ALA A 263 7.21 -13.94 -11.34
N LEU A 264 6.99 -13.38 -12.52
CA LEU A 264 7.74 -13.64 -13.73
C LEU A 264 8.24 -12.32 -14.29
N ASN A 265 9.54 -12.18 -14.42
CA ASN A 265 10.17 -10.98 -14.96
C ASN A 265 11.14 -11.37 -16.07
N TYR A 266 11.00 -10.71 -17.22
CA TYR A 266 11.93 -10.83 -18.33
C TYR A 266 12.51 -9.46 -18.66
N ARG A 267 13.82 -9.32 -18.54
CA ARG A 267 14.57 -8.11 -18.90
C ARG A 267 15.92 -8.50 -19.48
N ASP A 268 16.04 -8.38 -20.79
CA ASP A 268 17.31 -8.45 -21.49
C ASP A 268 17.59 -7.12 -22.20
N ARG A 269 18.80 -6.58 -22.05
CA ARG A 269 19.20 -5.32 -22.69
C ARG A 269 19.15 -5.37 -24.22
N LYS A 270 19.35 -6.54 -24.80
CA LYS A 270 19.34 -6.76 -26.25
C LYS A 270 17.96 -7.11 -26.79
N SER A 271 17.07 -7.58 -25.96
CA SER A 271 15.71 -7.96 -26.35
C SER A 271 14.82 -6.73 -26.56
N PRO A 272 13.97 -6.73 -27.58
CA PRO A 272 12.92 -5.73 -27.73
C PRO A 272 11.80 -5.90 -26.68
N PHE A 273 11.69 -7.07 -26.06
CA PHE A 273 10.62 -7.41 -25.15
C PHE A 273 11.01 -7.18 -23.68
N GLN A 274 10.07 -6.70 -22.89
CA GLN A 274 10.14 -6.71 -21.44
C GLN A 274 8.80 -7.18 -20.89
N LEU A 275 8.83 -8.01 -19.85
CA LEU A 275 7.65 -8.56 -19.20
C LEU A 275 7.85 -8.49 -17.69
N ASP A 276 6.86 -7.97 -16.98
CA ASP A 276 6.71 -8.07 -15.53
C ASP A 276 5.30 -8.62 -15.26
N LEU A 277 5.22 -9.79 -14.66
CA LEU A 277 3.97 -10.40 -14.20
C LEU A 277 4.10 -10.71 -12.71
N VAL A 278 3.15 -10.23 -11.93
CA VAL A 278 2.99 -10.58 -10.51
C VAL A 278 1.55 -11.00 -10.29
N LEU A 279 1.36 -12.15 -9.68
CA LEU A 279 0.07 -12.70 -9.33
C LEU A 279 0.12 -13.16 -7.88
N ASN A 280 -0.81 -12.69 -7.06
CA ASN A 280 -1.01 -13.14 -5.70
C ASN A 280 -2.44 -13.68 -5.59
N SER A 281 -2.60 -14.87 -5.03
CA SER A 281 -3.91 -15.45 -4.74
C SER A 281 -3.91 -15.97 -3.32
N GLN A 282 -4.99 -15.72 -2.60
CA GLN A 282 -5.16 -16.25 -1.25
C GLN A 282 -6.63 -16.46 -0.92
N THR A 283 -6.89 -17.46 -0.09
CA THR A 283 -8.20 -17.59 0.55
C THR A 283 -8.36 -16.47 1.57
N SER A 284 -9.50 -15.82 1.58
CA SER A 284 -9.81 -14.72 2.50
C SER A 284 -11.26 -14.79 2.97
N MET A 285 -11.54 -14.08 4.05
CA MET A 285 -12.89 -13.80 4.53
C MET A 285 -13.10 -12.31 4.49
N ARG A 286 -14.21 -11.85 3.93
CA ARG A 286 -14.59 -10.45 3.94
C ARG A 286 -15.91 -10.24 4.65
N GLU A 287 -15.97 -9.22 5.45
CA GLU A 287 -17.17 -8.75 6.10
C GLU A 287 -17.95 -7.84 5.15
N THR A 288 -19.27 -8.04 5.08
CA THR A 288 -20.14 -7.15 4.30
C THR A 288 -20.14 -5.75 4.89
N ARG A 289 -20.29 -4.77 4.00
CA ARG A 289 -20.13 -3.35 4.34
C ARG A 289 -21.31 -2.55 3.85
N ALA A 290 -21.67 -1.54 4.64
CA ALA A 290 -22.51 -0.44 4.18
C ALA A 290 -21.68 0.86 4.22
N ILE A 291 -21.91 1.75 3.26
CA ILE A 291 -21.30 3.08 3.25
C ILE A 291 -22.30 4.04 3.87
N VAL A 292 -21.88 4.76 4.90
CA VAL A 292 -22.63 5.84 5.54
C VAL A 292 -21.91 7.15 5.25
N TYR A 293 -22.68 8.20 4.97
CA TYR A 293 -22.14 9.52 4.67
C TYR A 293 -22.52 10.50 5.77
N ASP A 294 -21.52 11.06 6.45
CA ASP A 294 -21.69 12.03 7.52
C ASP A 294 -21.44 13.43 7.02
N PHE A 295 -22.37 14.35 7.30
CA PHE A 295 -22.19 15.75 7.00
C PHE A 295 -21.19 16.38 7.96
N ILE A 296 -20.12 16.99 7.43
CA ILE A 296 -19.06 17.63 8.22
C ILE A 296 -18.88 19.11 7.89
N GLY A 297 -19.64 19.64 6.94
CA GLY A 297 -19.60 21.03 6.52
C GLY A 297 -19.13 21.22 5.07
N MET A 298 -19.59 22.29 4.44
CA MET A 298 -19.25 22.62 3.05
C MET A 298 -17.74 22.82 2.88
N GLY A 299 -17.18 22.20 1.86
CA GLY A 299 -15.74 22.29 1.55
C GLY A 299 -14.82 21.51 2.48
N LEU A 300 -15.33 20.81 3.48
CA LEU A 300 -14.55 20.03 4.44
C LEU A 300 -14.57 18.53 4.10
N GLY A 301 -15.56 18.08 3.33
CA GLY A 301 -15.72 16.68 2.94
C GLY A 301 -15.17 16.37 1.55
N HIS A 302 -15.39 15.12 1.12
CA HIS A 302 -14.97 14.60 -0.18
C HIS A 302 -16.15 14.09 -1.02
N TYR A 303 -17.39 14.30 -0.55
CA TYR A 303 -18.62 13.92 -1.23
C TYR A 303 -19.65 15.03 -1.08
N ARG A 304 -20.48 15.18 -2.12
CA ARG A 304 -21.72 15.99 -2.09
C ARG A 304 -22.92 15.10 -2.28
N HIS A 305 -24.03 15.44 -1.66
CA HIS A 305 -25.30 14.77 -1.90
C HIS A 305 -25.99 15.44 -3.09
N ASP A 306 -26.25 14.68 -4.13
CA ASP A 306 -27.09 15.11 -5.26
C ASP A 306 -28.54 14.73 -4.96
N THR A 307 -29.36 15.72 -4.71
CA THR A 307 -30.77 15.52 -4.31
C THR A 307 -31.64 14.99 -5.44
N GLN A 308 -31.25 15.20 -6.70
CA GLN A 308 -32.01 14.72 -7.85
C GLN A 308 -31.66 13.28 -8.20
N LEU A 309 -30.39 12.95 -8.16
CA LEU A 309 -29.92 11.58 -8.35
C LEU A 309 -30.05 10.73 -7.07
N ASN A 310 -30.33 11.37 -5.92
CA ASN A 310 -30.37 10.75 -4.59
C ASN A 310 -29.11 9.92 -4.29
N GLU A 311 -27.96 10.44 -4.68
CA GLU A 311 -26.69 9.74 -4.51
C GLU A 311 -25.59 10.68 -4.00
N TYR A 312 -24.57 10.09 -3.33
CA TYR A 312 -23.40 10.82 -2.85
C TYR A 312 -22.26 10.71 -3.86
N ILE A 313 -21.86 11.83 -4.41
CA ILE A 313 -20.92 11.95 -5.51
C ILE A 313 -19.59 12.45 -4.99
N SER A 314 -18.48 11.85 -5.45
CA SER A 314 -17.14 12.30 -5.09
C SER A 314 -16.90 13.74 -5.56
N ASP A 315 -16.58 14.62 -4.62
CA ASP A 315 -16.32 16.03 -4.84
C ASP A 315 -15.23 16.50 -3.87
N PRO A 316 -14.06 16.97 -4.35
CA PRO A 316 -12.97 17.41 -3.49
C PRO A 316 -13.33 18.54 -2.51
N ASN A 317 -14.41 19.27 -2.79
CA ASN A 317 -14.92 20.36 -1.97
C ASN A 317 -16.33 20.06 -1.44
N GLY A 318 -16.66 18.76 -1.34
CA GLY A 318 -17.94 18.29 -0.83
C GLY A 318 -18.16 18.62 0.64
N ALA A 319 -19.34 18.26 1.13
CA ALA A 319 -19.77 18.50 2.50
C ALA A 319 -19.84 17.23 3.35
N TYR A 320 -19.63 16.07 2.74
CA TYR A 320 -19.79 14.77 3.39
C TYR A 320 -18.50 13.96 3.35
N VAL A 321 -18.30 13.11 4.36
CA VAL A 321 -17.26 12.08 4.43
C VAL A 321 -17.92 10.71 4.43
N ALA A 322 -17.41 9.81 3.60
CA ALA A 322 -17.88 8.43 3.55
C ALA A 322 -17.20 7.59 4.63
N HIS A 323 -18.00 6.94 5.46
CA HIS A 323 -17.56 5.94 6.42
C HIS A 323 -18.04 4.56 6.00
N THR A 324 -17.14 3.58 6.05
CA THR A 324 -17.49 2.19 5.85
C THR A 324 -17.89 1.56 7.17
N VAL A 325 -19.12 1.11 7.27
CA VAL A 325 -19.66 0.41 8.45
C VAL A 325 -19.71 -1.08 8.13
N PHE A 326 -19.21 -1.90 9.04
CA PHE A 326 -19.32 -3.36 8.91
C PHE A 326 -20.69 -3.85 9.40
N THR A 327 -21.29 -4.75 8.63
CA THR A 327 -22.62 -5.30 8.97
C THR A 327 -22.56 -6.52 9.89
N GLY A 328 -21.36 -7.08 10.12
CA GLY A 328 -21.16 -8.29 10.93
C GLY A 328 -21.14 -9.60 10.13
N ASP A 329 -21.75 -9.61 8.95
CA ASP A 329 -21.76 -10.79 8.07
C ASP A 329 -20.43 -11.01 7.37
N ARG A 330 -19.96 -12.26 7.33
CA ARG A 330 -18.69 -12.64 6.70
C ARG A 330 -18.90 -13.58 5.52
N LYS A 331 -18.34 -13.22 4.38
CA LYS A 331 -18.34 -14.05 3.16
C LYS A 331 -16.94 -14.64 2.93
N HIS A 332 -16.89 -15.96 2.76
CA HIS A 332 -15.69 -16.66 2.32
C HIS A 332 -15.45 -16.47 0.84
N GLY A 333 -14.20 -16.35 0.45
CA GLY A 333 -13.84 -16.22 -0.94
C GLY A 333 -12.33 -16.35 -1.19
N SER A 334 -11.97 -16.29 -2.45
CA SER A 334 -10.59 -16.19 -2.91
C SER A 334 -10.30 -14.76 -3.33
N GLN A 335 -9.20 -14.22 -2.85
CA GLN A 335 -8.66 -12.96 -3.32
C GLN A 335 -7.58 -13.23 -4.35
N LEU A 336 -7.59 -12.48 -5.45
CA LEU A 336 -6.58 -12.52 -6.49
C LEU A 336 -6.17 -11.09 -6.85
N ASP A 337 -4.88 -10.79 -6.68
CA ASP A 337 -4.26 -9.54 -7.12
C ASP A 337 -3.28 -9.82 -8.25
N GLY A 338 -3.46 -9.15 -9.39
CA GLY A 338 -2.63 -9.33 -10.57
C GLY A 338 -2.10 -8.02 -11.13
N LEU A 339 -0.83 -8.02 -11.53
CA LEU A 339 -0.22 -6.95 -12.30
C LEU A 339 0.58 -7.55 -13.44
N MET A 340 0.24 -7.18 -14.67
CA MET A 340 1.00 -7.52 -15.87
C MET A 340 1.44 -6.24 -16.58
N ARG A 341 2.72 -6.12 -16.81
CA ARG A 341 3.32 -5.08 -17.66
C ARG A 341 4.08 -5.76 -18.77
N PHE A 342 3.77 -5.40 -19.98
CA PHE A 342 4.47 -5.89 -21.16
C PHE A 342 4.85 -4.68 -22.02
N SER A 343 6.05 -4.69 -22.59
CA SER A 343 6.44 -3.66 -23.55
C SER A 343 7.31 -4.21 -24.66
N ILE A 344 7.15 -3.64 -25.86
CA ILE A 344 7.96 -3.89 -27.04
C ILE A 344 8.62 -2.59 -27.45
N ASP A 345 9.93 -2.57 -27.49
CA ASP A 345 10.74 -1.46 -28.02
C ASP A 345 11.21 -1.84 -29.42
N PHE A 346 10.49 -1.37 -30.43
CA PHE A 346 10.77 -1.69 -31.83
C PHE A 346 12.10 -1.13 -32.33
N SER A 347 12.73 -0.18 -31.60
CA SER A 347 14.05 0.34 -31.93
C SER A 347 15.15 -0.72 -31.89
N LYS A 348 14.91 -1.79 -31.12
CA LYS A 348 15.80 -2.93 -30.97
C LYS A 348 15.52 -4.05 -31.97
N TRP A 349 14.51 -3.89 -32.81
CA TRP A 349 14.12 -4.87 -33.81
C TRP A 349 14.79 -4.57 -35.14
N LYS A 350 15.01 -5.58 -35.96
CA LYS A 350 15.64 -5.43 -37.28
C LYS A 350 14.80 -4.65 -38.30
N PHE A 351 13.52 -4.39 -38.04
CA PHE A 351 12.61 -3.65 -38.93
C PHE A 351 12.78 -2.15 -38.81
N ASN A 352 13.49 -1.54 -39.75
CA ASN A 352 13.77 -0.10 -39.74
C ASN A 352 12.51 0.81 -39.76
N ARG A 353 11.41 0.35 -40.34
CA ARG A 353 10.16 1.13 -40.44
C ARG A 353 9.49 1.38 -39.08
N LEU A 354 9.67 0.50 -38.11
CA LEU A 354 9.05 0.57 -36.79
C LEU A 354 9.98 1.09 -35.68
N LYS A 355 11.23 1.46 -35.99
CA LYS A 355 12.26 1.84 -35.00
C LYS A 355 11.89 2.99 -34.06
N ASN A 356 10.93 3.81 -34.43
CA ASN A 356 10.47 4.95 -33.63
C ASN A 356 9.24 4.61 -32.76
N TRP A 357 8.75 3.39 -32.83
CA TRP A 357 7.57 2.94 -32.12
C TRP A 357 7.93 2.17 -30.87
N LYS A 358 7.06 2.30 -29.88
CA LYS A 358 7.05 1.50 -28.66
C LYS A 358 5.61 1.10 -28.33
N TYR A 359 5.41 -0.18 -28.02
CA TYR A 359 4.16 -0.66 -27.50
C TYR A 359 4.26 -0.88 -25.99
N ARG A 360 3.21 -0.57 -25.25
CA ARG A 360 3.08 -0.85 -23.82
C ARG A 360 1.71 -1.43 -23.53
N PHE A 361 1.69 -2.44 -22.72
CA PHE A 361 0.50 -3.05 -22.17
C PHE A 361 0.61 -3.04 -20.65
N LEU A 362 -0.45 -2.60 -19.99
CA LEU A 362 -0.65 -2.67 -18.56
C LEU A 362 -1.98 -3.34 -18.29
N ASN A 363 -1.96 -4.37 -17.45
CA ASN A 363 -3.17 -4.95 -16.87
C ASN A 363 -2.98 -5.01 -15.36
N ARG A 364 -3.95 -4.49 -14.63
CA ARG A 364 -4.06 -4.62 -13.18
C ARG A 364 -5.42 -5.20 -12.86
N MET A 365 -5.42 -6.20 -12.04
CA MET A 365 -6.59 -6.96 -11.66
C MET A 365 -6.60 -7.12 -10.14
N ASP A 366 -7.76 -6.88 -9.53
CA ASP A 366 -8.07 -7.18 -8.15
C ASP A 366 -9.43 -7.87 -8.14
N TYR A 367 -9.50 -9.07 -7.60
CA TYR A 367 -10.70 -9.89 -7.58
C TYR A 367 -10.88 -10.49 -6.21
N HIS A 368 -12.11 -10.48 -5.73
CA HIS A 368 -12.54 -11.15 -4.54
C HIS A 368 -13.90 -11.82 -4.79
N GLY A 369 -13.94 -13.15 -4.67
CA GLY A 369 -15.13 -13.95 -4.96
C GLY A 369 -14.93 -15.42 -4.65
N PRO A 370 -15.88 -16.30 -4.96
CA PRO A 370 -15.85 -17.71 -4.56
C PRO A 370 -14.69 -18.48 -5.21
N ALA A 371 -14.53 -18.38 -6.51
CA ALA A 371 -13.43 -18.97 -7.25
C ALA A 371 -13.11 -18.11 -8.48
N PHE A 372 -11.85 -17.87 -8.73
CA PHE A 372 -11.44 -17.13 -9.91
C PHE A 372 -11.60 -17.98 -11.19
N SER A 373 -12.31 -17.43 -12.16
CA SER A 373 -12.41 -17.97 -13.52
C SER A 373 -12.31 -16.83 -14.52
N LEU A 374 -11.46 -16.96 -15.54
CA LEU A 374 -11.33 -15.94 -16.59
C LEU A 374 -12.62 -15.70 -17.37
N GLY A 375 -13.48 -16.72 -17.50
CA GLY A 375 -14.78 -16.61 -18.18
C GLY A 375 -15.86 -15.93 -17.33
N ASN A 376 -15.77 -16.03 -16.02
CA ASN A 376 -16.79 -15.55 -15.06
C ASN A 376 -16.31 -14.36 -14.23
N TYR A 377 -15.25 -13.67 -14.67
CA TYR A 377 -14.66 -12.56 -13.94
C TYR A 377 -15.65 -11.43 -13.61
N GLN A 378 -16.67 -11.24 -14.45
CA GLN A 378 -17.56 -10.08 -14.41
C GLN A 378 -18.99 -10.36 -13.96
N LEU A 379 -19.47 -11.60 -13.98
CA LEU A 379 -20.90 -11.86 -14.09
C LEU A 379 -21.46 -12.84 -13.05
N ASN A 380 -20.70 -13.24 -12.08
CA ASN A 380 -21.23 -14.13 -11.05
C ASN A 380 -21.77 -13.29 -9.88
N ASN A 381 -23.04 -13.44 -9.53
CA ASN A 381 -23.68 -12.80 -8.37
C ASN A 381 -22.95 -13.07 -7.03
N ASP A 382 -22.07 -14.07 -7.02
CA ASP A 382 -21.24 -14.41 -5.87
C ASP A 382 -19.92 -13.61 -5.79
N VAL A 383 -19.58 -12.80 -6.80
CA VAL A 383 -18.40 -11.92 -6.75
C VAL A 383 -18.65 -10.84 -5.71
N GLN A 384 -17.71 -10.70 -4.80
CA GLN A 384 -17.81 -9.72 -3.72
C GLN A 384 -17.24 -8.37 -4.13
N GLN A 385 -16.12 -8.39 -4.83
CA GLN A 385 -15.48 -7.20 -5.36
C GLN A 385 -14.58 -7.57 -6.53
N SER A 386 -14.61 -6.80 -7.61
CA SER A 386 -13.61 -6.91 -8.67
C SER A 386 -13.24 -5.55 -9.23
N ARG A 387 -11.97 -5.41 -9.57
CA ARG A 387 -11.43 -4.23 -10.24
C ARG A 387 -10.49 -4.67 -11.34
N LEU A 388 -10.72 -4.18 -12.55
CA LEU A 388 -9.88 -4.43 -13.70
C LEU A 388 -9.50 -3.10 -14.34
N ASN A 389 -8.22 -2.93 -14.62
CA ASN A 389 -7.73 -1.81 -15.41
C ASN A 389 -6.76 -2.35 -16.45
N THR A 390 -7.14 -2.26 -17.72
CA THR A 390 -6.33 -2.68 -18.85
C THR A 390 -6.05 -1.48 -19.73
N ARG A 391 -4.78 -1.24 -20.05
CA ARG A 391 -4.36 -0.14 -20.93
C ARG A 391 -3.36 -0.61 -21.96
N ASN A 392 -3.61 -0.27 -23.21
CA ASN A 392 -2.73 -0.47 -24.35
C ASN A 392 -2.28 0.89 -24.89
N GLU A 393 -1.01 1.01 -25.21
CA GLU A 393 -0.43 2.25 -25.75
C GLU A 393 0.52 1.94 -26.90
N PHE A 394 0.35 2.59 -28.04
CA PHE A 394 1.32 2.71 -29.10
C PHE A 394 1.93 4.11 -29.06
N ILE A 395 3.21 4.21 -28.84
CA ILE A 395 3.93 5.47 -28.69
C ILE A 395 4.91 5.60 -29.85
N TYR A 396 4.74 6.65 -30.65
CA TYR A 396 5.68 7.06 -31.67
C TYR A 396 6.56 8.20 -31.14
N ARG A 397 7.86 8.07 -31.27
CA ARG A 397 8.83 9.12 -30.95
C ARG A 397 10.02 9.06 -31.90
N LYS A 398 10.10 10.02 -32.80
CA LYS A 398 11.23 10.13 -33.73
C LYS A 398 12.49 10.59 -32.96
N ARG A 399 13.58 9.86 -33.16
CA ARG A 399 14.86 10.20 -32.51
C ARG A 399 15.36 11.57 -33.05
N GLY A 400 15.75 12.48 -32.15
CA GLY A 400 16.18 13.83 -32.47
C GLY A 400 15.03 14.82 -32.77
N SER A 401 13.78 14.41 -32.79
CA SER A 401 12.59 15.27 -32.88
C SER A 401 11.95 15.42 -31.49
N GLN A 402 11.26 16.54 -31.32
CA GLN A 402 10.39 16.78 -30.15
C GLN A 402 8.99 16.21 -30.35
N ASP A 403 8.71 15.63 -31.54
CA ASP A 403 7.41 15.06 -31.85
C ASP A 403 7.19 13.78 -31.08
N ARG A 404 5.98 13.68 -30.53
CA ARG A 404 5.51 12.50 -29.82
C ARG A 404 4.03 12.30 -30.11
N HIS A 405 3.69 11.10 -30.52
CA HIS A 405 2.31 10.70 -30.73
C HIS A 405 2.03 9.46 -29.90
N ARG A 406 0.85 9.37 -29.33
CA ARG A 406 0.39 8.23 -28.54
C ARG A 406 -1.05 7.90 -28.94
N ILE A 407 -1.29 6.65 -29.30
CA ILE A 407 -2.62 6.08 -29.49
C ILE A 407 -2.80 5.08 -28.36
N TRP A 408 -3.92 5.17 -27.68
CA TRP A 408 -4.15 4.29 -26.54
C TRP A 408 -5.62 3.87 -26.44
N ASN A 409 -5.84 2.73 -25.81
CA ASN A 409 -7.14 2.38 -25.28
C ASN A 409 -7.01 1.96 -23.83
N GLN A 410 -8.06 2.18 -23.06
CA GLN A 410 -8.15 1.80 -21.66
C GLN A 410 -9.55 1.24 -21.37
N PHE A 411 -9.57 0.14 -20.63
CA PHE A 411 -10.76 -0.44 -20.04
C PHE A 411 -10.60 -0.44 -18.53
N THR A 412 -11.58 0.12 -17.83
CA THR A 412 -11.65 0.10 -16.37
C THR A 412 -13.00 -0.46 -15.97
N MET A 413 -13.00 -1.40 -15.06
CA MET A 413 -14.20 -1.98 -14.46
C MET A 413 -14.02 -1.98 -12.94
N ASN A 414 -15.06 -1.57 -12.22
CA ASN A 414 -15.17 -1.70 -10.78
C ASN A 414 -16.52 -2.34 -10.46
N PHE A 415 -16.49 -3.46 -9.79
CA PHE A 415 -17.66 -4.15 -9.26
C PHE A 415 -17.57 -4.18 -7.73
N ASN A 416 -18.65 -3.85 -7.06
CA ASN A 416 -18.79 -3.91 -5.61
C ASN A 416 -20.08 -4.63 -5.24
N GLY A 417 -19.97 -5.84 -4.71
CA GLY A 417 -21.07 -6.65 -4.17
C GLY A 417 -20.98 -6.82 -2.65
N LEU A 418 -20.22 -5.96 -1.96
CA LEU A 418 -20.08 -6.00 -0.50
C LEU A 418 -21.07 -5.07 0.21
N ASP A 419 -21.74 -4.18 -0.50
CA ASP A 419 -22.79 -3.34 0.08
C ASP A 419 -24.02 -4.21 0.38
N ALA A 420 -24.55 -4.10 1.58
CA ALA A 420 -25.74 -4.84 2.00
C ALA A 420 -27.02 -4.42 1.24
N ARG A 421 -27.03 -3.27 0.59
CA ARG A 421 -28.15 -2.72 -0.20
C ARG A 421 -28.21 -3.25 -1.62
N GLY A 422 -27.17 -3.93 -2.09
CA GLY A 422 -27.08 -4.46 -3.44
C GLY A 422 -25.73 -4.21 -4.09
N TRP A 423 -25.53 -4.80 -5.25
CA TRP A 423 -24.30 -4.65 -6.02
C TRP A 423 -24.30 -3.37 -6.87
N GLU A 424 -23.10 -2.92 -7.21
CA GLU A 424 -22.84 -1.81 -8.13
C GLU A 424 -21.71 -2.19 -9.09
N THR A 425 -21.86 -1.84 -10.37
CA THR A 425 -20.78 -1.90 -11.36
C THR A 425 -20.57 -0.56 -12.04
N ARG A 426 -19.30 -0.21 -12.26
CA ARG A 426 -18.90 0.97 -13.04
C ARG A 426 -17.84 0.54 -14.05
N ASP A 427 -18.23 0.57 -15.32
CA ASP A 427 -17.39 0.19 -16.44
C ASP A 427 -17.08 1.42 -17.30
N ARG A 428 -15.83 1.57 -17.73
CA ARG A 428 -15.42 2.64 -18.63
C ARG A 428 -14.46 2.13 -19.68
N ILE A 429 -14.78 2.39 -20.93
CA ILE A 429 -13.93 2.11 -22.09
C ILE A 429 -13.53 3.45 -22.69
N GLU A 430 -12.25 3.63 -22.96
CA GLU A 430 -11.70 4.84 -23.56
C GLU A 430 -10.77 4.49 -24.71
N TYR A 431 -10.84 5.27 -25.78
CA TYR A 431 -9.92 5.24 -26.92
C TYR A 431 -9.40 6.65 -27.12
N GLY A 432 -8.10 6.84 -27.08
CA GLY A 432 -7.52 8.16 -27.15
C GLY A 432 -6.32 8.28 -28.09
N ILE A 433 -6.13 9.47 -28.54
CA ILE A 433 -4.97 9.91 -29.30
C ILE A 433 -4.40 11.18 -28.67
N GLU A 434 -3.11 11.18 -28.41
CA GLU A 434 -2.37 12.34 -27.95
C GLU A 434 -1.27 12.65 -28.95
N SER A 435 -1.13 13.90 -29.31
CA SER A 435 -0.12 14.37 -30.26
C SER A 435 0.60 15.60 -29.72
N GLN A 436 1.88 15.59 -29.80
CA GLN A 436 2.73 16.74 -29.53
C GLN A 436 3.64 16.94 -30.74
N ILE A 437 3.58 18.11 -31.34
CA ILE A 437 4.38 18.51 -32.49
C ILE A 437 5.29 19.64 -32.06
N GLY A 438 6.60 19.47 -32.22
CA GLY A 438 7.59 20.48 -31.88
C GLY A 438 7.58 21.62 -32.88
N LEU A 439 7.49 22.85 -32.38
CA LEU A 439 7.71 24.07 -33.09
C LEU A 439 9.13 24.58 -32.80
N GLN A 440 9.50 25.73 -33.39
CA GLN A 440 10.76 26.37 -33.07
C GLN A 440 10.83 26.81 -31.58
N GLN A 441 12.04 26.84 -31.01
CA GLN A 441 12.33 27.43 -29.69
C GLN A 441 11.60 26.81 -28.49
N LYS A 442 11.46 25.46 -28.43
CA LYS A 442 10.86 24.74 -27.29
C LYS A 442 9.35 24.90 -27.14
N ASN A 443 8.66 25.39 -28.16
CA ASN A 443 7.21 25.44 -28.20
C ASN A 443 6.65 24.22 -28.92
N HIS A 444 5.42 23.84 -28.57
CA HIS A 444 4.76 22.65 -29.09
C HIS A 444 3.29 22.95 -29.33
N ILE A 445 2.76 22.41 -30.40
CA ILE A 445 1.32 22.20 -30.53
C ILE A 445 0.98 20.88 -29.84
N ILE A 446 -0.10 20.85 -29.09
CA ILE A 446 -0.59 19.68 -28.39
C ILE A 446 -2.04 19.43 -28.76
N PHE A 447 -2.35 18.18 -28.99
CA PHE A 447 -3.70 17.71 -29.25
C PHE A 447 -3.95 16.47 -28.38
N ASP A 448 -5.11 16.43 -27.72
CA ASP A 448 -5.60 15.31 -26.95
C ASP A 448 -7.05 15.07 -27.32
N GLY A 449 -7.36 13.89 -27.83
CA GLY A 449 -8.71 13.50 -28.19
C GLY A 449 -9.02 12.11 -27.64
N ASN A 450 -10.18 11.93 -27.05
CA ASN A 450 -10.63 10.62 -26.65
C ASN A 450 -12.14 10.43 -26.84
N TYR A 451 -12.51 9.21 -27.18
CA TYR A 451 -13.86 8.71 -27.16
C TYR A 451 -14.03 7.80 -25.95
N HIS A 452 -15.13 7.91 -25.24
CA HIS A 452 -15.39 7.09 -24.06
C HIS A 452 -16.82 6.56 -24.01
N LYS A 453 -16.97 5.44 -23.29
CA LYS A 453 -18.24 4.88 -22.88
C LYS A 453 -18.16 4.56 -21.40
N THR A 454 -19.12 5.03 -20.63
CA THR A 454 -19.25 4.79 -19.20
C THR A 454 -20.61 4.16 -18.92
N ARG A 455 -20.63 3.10 -18.14
CA ARG A 455 -21.83 2.40 -17.71
C ARG A 455 -21.79 2.28 -16.20
N VAL A 456 -22.85 2.71 -15.55
CA VAL A 456 -23.07 2.53 -14.11
C VAL A 456 -24.38 1.78 -13.94
N GLU A 457 -24.34 0.66 -13.26
CA GLU A 457 -25.52 -0.15 -12.92
C GLU A 457 -25.47 -0.56 -11.47
N SER A 458 -26.62 -0.61 -10.81
CA SER A 458 -26.72 -0.97 -9.40
C SER A 458 -28.08 -1.59 -9.09
N GLU A 459 -28.10 -2.52 -8.13
CA GLU A 459 -29.32 -2.95 -7.43
C GLU A 459 -29.71 -1.98 -6.31
N ASN A 460 -28.77 -1.13 -5.88
CA ASN A 460 -29.03 -0.13 -4.85
C ASN A 460 -29.89 0.99 -5.41
N ASP A 461 -31.10 1.14 -4.89
CA ASP A 461 -32.09 2.16 -5.28
C ASP A 461 -31.64 3.62 -5.08
N ARG A 462 -30.56 3.83 -4.30
CA ARG A 462 -29.93 5.14 -4.11
C ARG A 462 -28.97 5.53 -5.23
N ILE A 463 -28.69 4.63 -6.17
CA ILE A 463 -27.78 4.86 -7.28
C ILE A 463 -28.54 4.70 -8.59
N THR A 464 -28.67 5.79 -9.33
CA THR A 464 -29.33 5.79 -10.63
C THR A 464 -28.46 5.12 -11.68
N SER A 465 -28.98 4.07 -12.31
CA SER A 465 -28.31 3.41 -13.44
C SER A 465 -28.22 4.36 -14.62
N ARG A 466 -27.04 4.43 -15.26
CA ARG A 466 -26.78 5.37 -16.34
C ARG A 466 -25.80 4.85 -17.37
N TYR A 467 -25.96 5.34 -18.58
CA TYR A 467 -25.07 5.08 -19.69
C TYR A 467 -24.65 6.40 -20.33
N ILE A 468 -23.34 6.61 -20.47
CA ILE A 468 -22.77 7.85 -21.00
C ILE A 468 -21.77 7.48 -22.08
N ASN A 469 -21.89 8.06 -23.25
CA ASN A 469 -20.90 7.96 -24.30
C ASN A 469 -20.63 9.33 -24.92
N GLY A 470 -19.35 9.60 -25.22
CA GLY A 470 -19.02 10.93 -25.73
C GLY A 470 -17.59 11.04 -26.25
N PHE A 471 -17.31 12.25 -26.66
CA PHE A 471 -16.05 12.61 -27.26
C PHE A 471 -15.48 13.86 -26.57
N TYR A 472 -14.21 13.81 -26.20
CA TYR A 472 -13.48 14.91 -25.61
C TYR A 472 -12.31 15.29 -26.49
N SER A 473 -12.14 16.59 -26.77
CA SER A 473 -11.07 17.13 -27.58
C SER A 473 -10.44 18.34 -26.91
N GLU A 474 -9.12 18.38 -26.88
CA GLU A 474 -8.33 19.51 -26.38
C GLU A 474 -7.23 19.82 -27.41
N LEU A 475 -7.18 21.07 -27.88
CA LEU A 475 -6.16 21.55 -28.81
C LEU A 475 -5.49 22.76 -28.20
N GLY A 476 -4.18 22.81 -28.21
CA GLY A 476 -3.49 23.91 -27.59
C GLY A 476 -2.01 24.03 -27.92
N MET A 477 -1.38 24.90 -27.20
CA MET A 477 0.05 25.14 -27.28
C MET A 477 0.67 25.10 -25.90
N LYS A 478 1.89 24.61 -25.80
CA LYS A 478 2.74 24.70 -24.61
C LYS A 478 4.14 25.15 -24.97
N GLY A 479 4.75 25.83 -24.06
CA GLY A 479 6.09 26.34 -24.31
C GLY A 479 6.85 26.72 -23.05
N ARG A 480 8.06 27.17 -23.27
CA ARG A 480 8.94 27.70 -22.24
C ARG A 480 9.48 29.03 -22.70
N SER A 481 9.00 30.15 -22.12
CA SER A 481 9.42 31.49 -22.46
C SER A 481 10.81 31.80 -21.89
N THR A 482 11.09 31.30 -20.68
CA THR A 482 12.40 31.41 -20.02
C THR A 482 12.80 30.06 -19.43
N ASN A 483 14.00 29.92 -18.91
CA ASN A 483 14.36 28.69 -18.16
C ASN A 483 13.54 28.51 -16.89
N GLN A 484 12.86 29.55 -16.45
CA GLN A 484 12.08 29.57 -15.21
C GLN A 484 10.56 29.57 -15.43
N PHE A 485 10.07 29.91 -16.65
CA PHE A 485 8.64 30.00 -16.91
C PHE A 485 8.19 29.04 -18.00
N GLN A 486 7.24 28.15 -17.65
CA GLN A 486 6.56 27.22 -18.55
C GLN A 486 5.09 27.55 -18.60
N TRP A 487 4.47 27.36 -19.75
CA TRP A 487 3.05 27.65 -19.95
C TRP A 487 2.41 26.64 -20.90
N GLU A 488 1.11 26.45 -20.73
CA GLU A 488 0.24 25.64 -21.58
C GLU A 488 -1.13 26.31 -21.65
N ILE A 489 -1.68 26.42 -22.87
CA ILE A 489 -3.03 26.95 -23.13
C ILE A 489 -3.73 25.98 -24.06
N LYS A 490 -4.96 25.60 -23.74
CA LYS A 490 -5.79 24.68 -24.53
C LYS A 490 -7.19 25.22 -24.69
N ALA A 491 -7.71 25.15 -25.90
CA ALA A 491 -9.14 25.18 -26.18
C ALA A 491 -9.70 23.76 -26.02
N ILE A 492 -10.88 23.64 -25.49
CA ILE A 492 -11.55 22.36 -25.25
C ILE A 492 -12.91 22.32 -25.92
N TYR A 493 -13.29 21.11 -26.33
CA TYR A 493 -14.64 20.76 -26.75
C TYR A 493 -14.98 19.36 -26.22
N TYR A 494 -16.03 19.24 -25.40
CA TYR A 494 -16.52 18.00 -24.83
C TYR A 494 -17.98 17.82 -25.20
N THR A 495 -18.38 16.60 -25.52
CA THR A 495 -19.77 16.26 -25.77
C THR A 495 -20.09 14.87 -25.28
N ASP A 496 -21.22 14.70 -24.61
CA ASP A 496 -21.72 13.45 -24.08
C ASP A 496 -23.18 13.23 -24.42
N ILE A 497 -23.54 11.98 -24.67
CA ILE A 497 -24.92 11.49 -24.75
C ILE A 497 -25.17 10.68 -23.49
N ILE A 498 -26.18 11.06 -22.72
CA ILE A 498 -26.48 10.54 -21.38
C ILE A 498 -27.87 9.87 -21.43
N GLU A 499 -27.96 8.64 -20.99
CA GLU A 499 -29.17 7.88 -20.76
C GLU A 499 -29.28 7.58 -19.26
N LEU A 500 -30.35 8.01 -18.59
CA LEU A 500 -30.63 7.82 -17.18
C LEU A 500 -31.81 6.85 -17.02
N GLY A 501 -31.53 5.62 -16.57
CA GLY A 501 -32.54 4.58 -16.40
C GLY A 501 -33.33 4.32 -17.68
N SER A 502 -34.63 4.50 -17.64
CA SER A 502 -35.54 4.37 -18.81
C SER A 502 -35.87 5.70 -19.51
N SER A 503 -35.18 6.79 -19.18
CA SER A 503 -35.43 8.11 -19.73
C SER A 503 -34.89 8.25 -21.16
N GLU A 504 -35.41 9.24 -21.90
CA GLU A 504 -34.86 9.60 -23.20
C GLU A 504 -33.40 10.06 -23.08
N SER A 505 -32.58 9.76 -24.09
CA SER A 505 -31.22 10.20 -24.17
C SER A 505 -31.10 11.73 -24.27
N LYS A 506 -30.19 12.33 -23.52
CA LYS A 506 -29.91 13.78 -23.56
C LYS A 506 -28.48 14.00 -24.05
N THR A 507 -28.33 14.93 -24.99
CA THR A 507 -26.99 15.36 -25.44
C THR A 507 -26.59 16.61 -24.67
N VAL A 508 -25.37 16.62 -24.19
CA VAL A 508 -24.74 17.73 -23.46
C VAL A 508 -23.39 18.05 -24.07
N ASP A 509 -23.00 19.32 -24.06
CA ASP A 509 -21.71 19.77 -24.58
C ASP A 509 -21.10 20.85 -23.70
N ALA A 510 -19.78 21.00 -23.78
CA ALA A 510 -19.04 22.06 -23.13
C ALA A 510 -17.89 22.54 -23.99
N ASN A 511 -17.73 23.86 -24.05
CA ASN A 511 -16.62 24.54 -24.65
C ASN A 511 -15.85 25.31 -23.60
N GLY A 512 -14.54 25.50 -23.78
CA GLY A 512 -13.79 26.24 -22.78
C GLY A 512 -12.32 26.41 -23.08
N ILE A 513 -11.63 27.01 -22.13
CA ILE A 513 -10.20 27.25 -22.17
C ILE A 513 -9.57 26.76 -20.87
N LYS A 514 -8.45 26.06 -20.99
CA LYS A 514 -7.59 25.67 -19.88
C LYS A 514 -6.25 26.35 -20.02
N THR A 515 -5.74 26.85 -18.92
CA THR A 515 -4.37 27.37 -18.84
C THR A 515 -3.62 26.68 -17.70
N HIS A 516 -2.38 26.36 -17.92
CA HIS A 516 -1.47 25.89 -16.90
C HIS A 516 -0.14 26.63 -17.03
N TRP A 517 0.39 27.07 -15.93
CA TRP A 517 1.71 27.70 -15.91
C TRP A 517 2.51 27.31 -14.69
N THR A 518 3.83 27.32 -14.84
CA THR A 518 4.78 27.06 -13.76
C THR A 518 5.89 28.09 -13.81
N GLN A 519 6.08 28.81 -12.70
CA GLN A 519 7.18 29.74 -12.48
C GLN A 519 8.13 29.14 -11.45
N PHE A 520 9.37 28.90 -11.81
CA PHE A 520 10.43 28.51 -10.89
C PHE A 520 11.05 29.75 -10.25
N ILE A 521 11.20 29.73 -8.93
CA ILE A 521 11.80 30.79 -8.12
C ILE A 521 13.14 30.26 -7.60
N GLY A 522 14.22 30.67 -8.29
CA GLY A 522 15.54 30.15 -7.98
C GLY A 522 15.64 28.63 -8.16
N LYS A 523 16.33 27.98 -7.22
CA LYS A 523 16.50 26.51 -7.18
C LYS A 523 15.51 25.82 -6.24
N ASP A 524 14.92 26.57 -5.32
CA ASP A 524 14.27 26.05 -4.12
C ASP A 524 12.77 26.35 -4.08
N GLY A 525 12.22 27.05 -5.06
CA GLY A 525 10.82 27.40 -5.08
C GLY A 525 10.15 27.27 -6.45
N ARG A 526 8.85 27.05 -6.43
CA ARG A 526 7.99 27.10 -7.62
C ARG A 526 6.58 27.57 -7.26
N ILE A 527 5.96 28.25 -8.23
CA ILE A 527 4.54 28.57 -8.23
C ILE A 527 3.93 27.90 -9.46
N GLU A 528 2.86 27.16 -9.27
CA GLU A 528 2.07 26.56 -10.34
C GLU A 528 0.67 27.12 -10.30
N GLY A 529 0.11 27.45 -11.46
CA GLY A 529 -1.27 27.91 -11.60
C GLY A 529 -1.99 27.13 -12.67
N ASN A 530 -3.22 26.75 -12.38
CA ASN A 530 -4.19 26.23 -13.33
C ASN A 530 -5.40 27.14 -13.30
N MET A 531 -5.93 27.49 -14.47
CA MET A 531 -7.19 28.21 -14.61
C MET A 531 -7.99 27.55 -15.72
N GLU A 532 -9.25 27.30 -15.46
CA GLU A 532 -10.18 26.66 -16.36
C GLU A 532 -11.47 27.48 -16.42
N TYR A 533 -11.95 27.73 -17.63
CA TYR A 533 -13.21 28.38 -17.91
C TYR A 533 -14.00 27.52 -18.87
N TYR A 534 -15.25 27.22 -18.54
CA TYR A 534 -16.15 26.41 -19.34
C TYR A 534 -17.50 27.06 -19.48
N LEU A 535 -18.09 26.85 -20.64
CA LEU A 535 -19.49 27.08 -20.92
C LEU A 535 -20.09 25.74 -21.33
N ALA A 536 -20.99 25.21 -20.51
CA ALA A 536 -21.66 23.95 -20.75
C ALA A 536 -23.14 24.16 -21.03
N ASN A 537 -23.63 23.44 -22.04
CA ASN A 537 -25.03 23.31 -22.36
C ASN A 537 -25.48 21.91 -21.94
N GLY A 538 -26.11 21.84 -20.79
CA GLY A 538 -26.52 20.60 -20.17
C GLY A 538 -27.90 20.69 -19.52
N PHE A 539 -28.10 19.97 -18.44
CA PHE A 539 -29.31 20.00 -17.65
C PHE A 539 -28.94 19.98 -16.15
N GLU A 540 -29.86 20.44 -15.35
CA GLU A 540 -29.74 20.35 -13.90
C GLU A 540 -29.54 18.90 -13.49
N SER A 541 -28.55 18.61 -12.62
CA SER A 541 -28.19 17.26 -12.17
C SER A 541 -27.62 16.33 -13.25
N MET A 542 -26.72 16.84 -14.07
CA MET A 542 -25.89 15.97 -14.89
C MET A 542 -25.10 14.98 -14.03
N PRO A 543 -24.98 13.71 -14.44
CA PRO A 543 -24.09 12.76 -13.76
C PRO A 543 -22.66 13.29 -13.68
N PRO A 544 -21.94 13.01 -12.59
CA PRO A 544 -20.58 13.53 -12.39
C PRO A 544 -19.56 12.98 -13.40
N GLU A 545 -19.87 11.86 -14.04
CA GLU A 545 -19.07 11.27 -15.10
C GLU A 545 -19.18 12.01 -16.41
N ALA A 546 -20.25 12.79 -16.61
CA ALA A 546 -20.48 13.56 -17.83
C ALA A 546 -19.58 14.80 -17.87
N LEU A 547 -19.15 15.18 -19.09
CA LEU A 547 -18.32 16.35 -19.37
C LEU A 547 -17.10 16.50 -18.41
N LYS A 548 -16.52 15.38 -17.94
CA LYS A 548 -15.44 15.37 -16.94
C LYS A 548 -15.82 16.09 -15.62
N GLY A 549 -17.09 16.10 -15.25
CA GLY A 549 -17.59 16.74 -14.03
C GLY A 549 -17.74 18.26 -14.11
N ILE A 550 -17.81 18.82 -15.32
CA ILE A 550 -18.19 20.24 -15.53
C ILE A 550 -19.68 20.38 -15.22
N ALA A 551 -20.05 21.40 -14.45
CA ALA A 551 -21.44 21.72 -14.17
C ALA A 551 -22.14 22.34 -15.41
N ASN A 552 -23.45 22.37 -15.39
CA ASN A 552 -24.23 23.09 -16.39
C ASN A 552 -23.90 24.59 -16.33
N ASN A 553 -24.20 25.32 -17.42
CA ASN A 553 -23.90 26.76 -17.57
C ASN A 553 -22.40 27.09 -17.48
N GLN A 554 -22.06 28.07 -16.67
CA GLN A 554 -20.69 28.56 -16.52
C GLN A 554 -19.97 27.84 -15.40
N THR A 555 -18.72 27.47 -15.65
CA THR A 555 -17.82 26.95 -14.59
C THR A 555 -16.47 27.67 -14.68
N ILE A 556 -16.03 28.23 -13.58
CA ILE A 556 -14.69 28.80 -13.40
C ILE A 556 -13.98 28.00 -12.32
N ARG A 557 -12.79 27.52 -12.61
CA ARG A 557 -11.91 26.85 -11.63
C ARG A 557 -10.54 27.47 -11.69
N ALA A 558 -9.97 27.78 -10.55
CA ALA A 558 -8.58 28.21 -10.45
C ALA A 558 -7.90 27.52 -9.26
N ASN A 559 -6.67 27.10 -9.49
CA ASN A 559 -5.83 26.51 -8.46
C ASN A 559 -4.43 27.10 -8.57
N ILE A 560 -3.93 27.70 -7.51
CA ILE A 560 -2.58 28.24 -7.43
C ILE A 560 -1.89 27.54 -6.27
N MET A 561 -0.76 26.92 -6.55
CA MET A 561 0.07 26.23 -5.58
C MET A 561 1.45 26.87 -5.55
N ALA A 562 1.89 27.30 -4.39
CA ALA A 562 3.25 27.77 -4.14
C ALA A 562 3.98 26.77 -3.23
N SER A 563 5.17 26.36 -3.61
CA SER A 563 6.03 25.51 -2.78
C SER A 563 7.44 26.08 -2.75
N MET A 564 8.03 26.16 -1.56
CA MET A 564 9.36 26.76 -1.37
C MET A 564 10.10 26.06 -0.24
N PHE A 565 11.38 25.77 -0.47
CA PHE A 565 12.30 25.34 0.57
C PHE A 565 13.00 26.57 1.18
N LEU A 566 12.87 26.73 2.49
CA LEU A 566 13.57 27.75 3.27
C LEU A 566 14.80 27.12 3.92
N GLY A 567 15.93 27.13 3.19
CA GLY A 567 17.13 26.41 3.59
C GLY A 567 17.03 24.90 3.41
N LYS A 568 17.76 24.13 4.23
CA LYS A 568 17.80 22.65 4.15
C LYS A 568 16.74 21.96 5.00
N SER A 569 16.14 22.68 5.93
CA SER A 569 15.35 22.08 7.03
C SER A 569 13.89 22.49 7.06
N LEU A 570 13.45 23.39 6.19
CA LEU A 570 12.09 23.88 6.19
C LEU A 570 11.50 23.91 4.79
N SER A 571 10.28 23.43 4.62
CA SER A 571 9.49 23.63 3.40
C SER A 571 8.15 24.26 3.71
N VAL A 572 7.71 25.16 2.85
CA VAL A 572 6.41 25.84 2.93
C VAL A 572 5.63 25.53 1.66
N ASN A 573 4.38 25.10 1.83
CA ASN A 573 3.43 24.91 0.76
C ASN A 573 2.20 25.75 1.03
N ALA A 574 1.69 26.44 0.01
CA ALA A 574 0.42 27.15 0.06
C ALA A 574 -0.40 26.79 -1.17
N THR A 575 -1.68 26.54 -1.01
CA THR A 575 -2.61 26.26 -2.10
C THR A 575 -3.83 27.14 -1.96
N LEU A 576 -4.17 27.85 -3.04
CA LEU A 576 -5.40 28.61 -3.19
C LEU A 576 -6.24 27.89 -4.25
N PHE A 577 -7.44 27.50 -3.90
CA PHE A 577 -8.42 26.92 -4.79
C PHE A 577 -9.64 27.83 -4.87
N TYR A 578 -10.14 28.04 -6.08
CA TYR A 578 -11.37 28.78 -6.37
C TYR A 578 -12.24 27.96 -7.32
N ILE A 579 -13.53 27.89 -7.04
CA ILE A 579 -14.55 27.33 -7.93
C ILE A 579 -15.80 28.19 -7.88
N ASP A 580 -16.36 28.44 -9.04
CA ASP A 580 -17.62 29.13 -9.24
C ASP A 580 -18.37 28.38 -10.34
N ASP A 581 -19.46 27.71 -9.98
CA ASP A 581 -20.34 26.98 -10.87
C ASP A 581 -21.74 26.86 -10.26
N GLU A 582 -22.67 26.26 -10.94
CA GLU A 582 -24.05 26.07 -10.47
C GLU A 582 -24.17 25.42 -9.08
N ARG A 583 -23.14 24.68 -8.64
CA ARG A 583 -23.08 23.98 -7.34
C ARG A 583 -22.42 24.81 -6.26
N TYR A 584 -21.56 25.74 -6.63
CA TYR A 584 -20.73 26.53 -5.71
C TYR A 584 -20.69 28.00 -6.15
N ASP A 585 -21.24 28.87 -5.35
CA ASP A 585 -21.24 30.33 -5.56
C ASP A 585 -19.96 30.95 -5.02
N GLY A 586 -18.94 31.01 -5.88
CA GLY A 586 -17.67 31.67 -5.57
C GLY A 586 -16.89 31.07 -4.39
N PHE A 587 -16.84 29.74 -4.26
CA PHE A 587 -16.15 29.07 -3.16
C PHE A 587 -14.64 29.24 -3.24
N ILE A 588 -14.02 29.70 -2.14
CA ILE A 588 -12.56 29.87 -2.00
C ILE A 588 -12.06 28.98 -0.87
N LYS A 589 -11.00 28.22 -1.13
CA LYS A 589 -10.28 27.42 -0.12
C LYS A 589 -8.80 27.79 -0.11
N LEU A 590 -8.29 28.22 1.04
CA LEU A 590 -6.87 28.47 1.28
C LEU A 590 -6.32 27.41 2.24
N GLN A 591 -5.24 26.77 1.85
CA GLN A 591 -4.55 25.76 2.65
C GLN A 591 -3.06 26.08 2.70
N GLY A 592 -2.47 26.10 3.90
CA GLY A 592 -1.03 26.28 4.11
C GLY A 592 -0.45 25.12 4.91
N GLU A 593 0.77 24.73 4.58
CA GLU A 593 1.51 23.70 5.30
C GLU A 593 2.97 24.13 5.45
N VAL A 594 3.51 23.97 6.65
CA VAL A 594 4.92 24.17 6.96
C VAL A 594 5.48 22.85 7.49
N ARG A 595 6.51 22.31 6.85
CA ARG A 595 7.18 21.07 7.26
C ARG A 595 8.62 21.36 7.64
N ALA A 596 9.00 20.91 8.83
CA ALA A 596 10.39 20.86 9.25
C ALA A 596 10.99 19.49 8.90
N HIS A 597 12.19 19.49 8.34
CA HIS A 597 12.98 18.31 8.00
C HIS A 597 14.19 18.27 8.93
N PHE A 598 14.27 17.28 9.80
CA PHE A 598 15.35 17.09 10.77
C PHE A 598 16.34 16.03 10.34
#